data_74835e2640a7c886afe61d8c7ef436d8
#
_entry.id   74835e2640a7c886afe61d8c7ef436d8
#
_cell.length_a   1.000
_cell.length_b   1.000
_cell.length_c   1.000
_cell.angle_alpha   90.00
_cell.angle_beta   90.00
_cell.angle_gamma   90.00
#
_symmetry.space_group_name_H-M   'P 1'
#
loop_
_entity.id
_entity.type
_entity.pdbx_description
1 polymer ?
#
loop_
_entity_poly.entity_id
_entity_poly.type
_entity_poly.pdbx_seq_one_letter_code
_entity_poly.pdbx_strand_id
1 'polypeptide(L)'
;MQTTFDTPPLRSGKKRGADLFVEVLKSEGVRHVFGNPGTTELPLLDALSDCTTIDYILCLQEASVVAMADGYAQASGRPGFVNLHTAGGLGNAMGAVLNAKMANTPMVITAGQQDTRHGVTDPLLHGDLVSIARPNVKWAEEILHPEHIPMLLRRAFQDCRTAPAGPVFLSLPIDVMERYTEMEAGQPSRIERGYIARLDDLAEALADVMPGRLALVVGDEVFTADAGLEVVALAEVLGTPVFGSSWPGHIPFPTSHPYWQGTLPPRASDIQRTLAPFEAVFVLGGHSLISYPYSEGPAIPRQCKLFQLTLDGNQLGRVHEVALGVVGELRQSLQALLPLVRVKSLHHKIKIATLYTQAIEAREARRVEINARANKEIDALVTTPFVAARETLRAIGPSIPIIDEAPATIAHVRACLDSPSVCQYLFTRSAILGWGMPAAVGTSLGLGGTPVVCVVGDGSAMYSPQALWTAAHERLPVTFVVMNNCEYNILKNYTRAQAHFHSAETNRFIGMDITDPTIDFMSLAASYGLPAHRVTEARDIMTAVEKGISSAMPNLVEIVLSNGPLNT
;
A
#
# COMPACT_ATOMS: atom_id res chain seq x y z
N MET A 1 15.79 -0.10 46.23
CA MET A 1 16.61 1.12 46.20
C MET A 1 15.89 2.12 45.30
N GLN A 2 15.23 3.11 45.89
CA GLN A 2 14.64 4.23 45.14
C GLN A 2 15.79 5.19 44.81
N THR A 3 16.19 5.23 43.56
CA THR A 3 17.05 6.30 43.06
C THR A 3 16.16 7.50 42.77
N THR A 4 16.12 8.45 43.69
CA THR A 4 15.56 9.78 43.44
C THR A 4 16.48 10.50 42.46
N PHE A 5 16.01 10.68 41.24
CA PHE A 5 16.65 11.60 40.31
C PHE A 5 16.35 13.03 40.82
N ASP A 6 17.41 13.79 41.14
CA ASP A 6 17.29 15.21 41.39
C ASP A 6 16.81 15.93 40.12
N THR A 7 15.52 16.22 40.07
CA THR A 7 14.94 17.05 39.01
C THR A 7 15.29 18.52 39.30
N PRO A 8 16.03 19.22 38.44
CA PRO A 8 16.31 20.62 38.65
C PRO A 8 15.00 21.43 38.63
N PRO A 9 14.86 22.46 39.46
CA PRO A 9 13.65 23.26 39.56
C PRO A 9 13.32 23.92 38.20
N LEU A 10 12.05 23.82 37.77
CA LEU A 10 11.49 24.45 36.59
C LEU A 10 11.87 25.96 36.55
N ARG A 11 12.74 26.34 35.63
CA ARG A 11 12.98 27.77 35.32
C ARG A 11 11.85 28.23 34.39
N SER A 12 11.16 29.31 34.77
CA SER A 12 10.07 29.89 33.99
C SER A 12 10.54 30.18 32.55
N GLY A 13 9.84 29.63 31.55
CA GLY A 13 10.12 29.82 30.12
C GLY A 13 10.89 28.70 29.42
N LYS A 14 11.38 27.68 30.16
CA LYS A 14 12.06 26.52 29.55
C LYS A 14 11.15 25.31 29.51
N LYS A 15 11.17 24.58 28.39
CA LYS A 15 10.45 23.32 28.19
C LYS A 15 11.43 22.19 27.88
N ARG A 16 11.06 20.95 28.19
CA ARG A 16 11.87 19.77 27.82
C ARG A 16 11.84 19.57 26.29
N GLY A 17 12.87 18.92 25.75
CA GLY A 17 12.89 18.52 24.36
C GLY A 17 11.65 17.70 23.95
N ALA A 18 11.19 16.79 24.82
CA ALA A 18 9.99 15.99 24.59
C ALA A 18 8.70 16.84 24.48
N ASP A 19 8.54 17.85 25.32
CA ASP A 19 7.39 18.75 25.27
C ASP A 19 7.40 19.56 23.97
N LEU A 20 8.59 20.11 23.61
CA LEU A 20 8.79 20.80 22.34
C LEU A 20 8.52 19.90 21.13
N PHE A 21 8.94 18.63 21.21
CA PHE A 21 8.69 17.63 20.16
C PHE A 21 7.19 17.44 19.94
N VAL A 22 6.40 17.23 21.00
CA VAL A 22 4.94 17.08 20.92
C VAL A 22 4.26 18.34 20.40
N GLU A 23 4.74 19.54 20.80
CA GLU A 23 4.23 20.81 20.23
C GLU A 23 4.43 20.90 18.72
N VAL A 24 5.59 20.45 18.20
CA VAL A 24 5.84 20.41 16.75
C VAL A 24 4.92 19.40 16.08
N LEU A 25 4.75 18.19 16.64
CA LEU A 25 3.81 17.19 16.09
C LEU A 25 2.38 17.74 15.99
N LYS A 26 1.90 18.43 17.04
CA LYS A 26 0.58 19.11 17.02
C LYS A 26 0.48 20.12 15.88
N SER A 27 1.51 20.95 15.73
CA SER A 27 1.53 21.99 14.69
C SER A 27 1.59 21.42 13.26
N GLU A 28 2.21 20.24 13.07
CA GLU A 28 2.23 19.50 11.79
C GLU A 28 0.94 18.70 11.53
N GLY A 29 -0.01 18.71 12.49
CA GLY A 29 -1.31 18.06 12.34
C GLY A 29 -1.26 16.55 12.52
N VAL A 30 -0.27 16.02 13.23
CA VAL A 30 -0.22 14.62 13.63
C VAL A 30 -1.40 14.30 14.54
N ARG A 31 -2.12 13.23 14.27
CA ARG A 31 -3.25 12.75 15.08
C ARG A 31 -2.95 11.43 15.78
N HIS A 32 -2.10 10.61 15.18
CA HIS A 32 -1.74 9.29 15.71
C HIS A 32 -0.22 9.12 15.68
N VAL A 33 0.32 8.62 16.77
CA VAL A 33 1.68 8.11 16.88
C VAL A 33 1.58 6.59 16.93
N PHE A 34 2.04 5.91 15.90
CA PHE A 34 2.10 4.45 15.89
C PHE A 34 3.40 4.00 16.55
N GLY A 35 3.33 3.12 17.54
CA GLY A 35 4.53 2.74 18.26
C GLY A 35 4.45 1.43 19.03
N ASN A 36 5.66 0.97 19.38
CA ASN A 36 5.92 -0.08 20.37
C ASN A 36 7.04 0.45 21.28
N PRO A 37 6.71 0.94 22.48
CA PRO A 37 7.64 1.74 23.27
C PRO A 37 8.60 0.88 24.09
N GLY A 38 9.75 1.47 24.42
CA GLY A 38 10.67 1.02 25.43
C GLY A 38 11.14 2.15 26.33
N THR A 39 12.27 1.95 27.02
CA THR A 39 12.75 2.91 28.03
C THR A 39 13.20 4.26 27.45
N THR A 40 13.71 4.27 26.22
CA THR A 40 14.19 5.51 25.57
C THR A 40 13.04 6.40 25.07
N GLU A 41 11.83 5.87 24.96
CA GLU A 41 10.63 6.58 24.54
C GLU A 41 9.85 7.20 25.72
N LEU A 42 10.21 6.88 26.98
CA LEU A 42 9.48 7.36 28.16
C LEU A 42 9.32 8.89 28.22
N PRO A 43 10.32 9.72 27.88
CA PRO A 43 10.11 11.18 27.87
C PRO A 43 9.06 11.64 26.87
N LEU A 44 8.96 10.99 25.70
CA LEU A 44 7.93 11.26 24.70
C LEU A 44 6.55 10.83 25.19
N LEU A 45 6.42 9.64 25.76
CA LEU A 45 5.16 9.14 26.30
C LEU A 45 4.65 10.01 27.45
N ASP A 46 5.55 10.47 28.33
CA ASP A 46 5.24 11.40 29.40
C ASP A 46 4.70 12.72 28.84
N ALA A 47 5.36 13.30 27.84
CA ALA A 47 4.87 14.51 27.16
C ALA A 47 3.55 14.31 26.41
N LEU A 48 3.28 13.11 25.90
CA LEU A 48 2.00 12.77 25.27
C LEU A 48 0.87 12.58 26.29
N SER A 49 1.18 12.27 27.55
CA SER A 49 0.16 12.07 28.59
C SER A 49 -0.70 13.32 28.85
N ASP A 50 -0.14 14.50 28.63
CA ASP A 50 -0.82 15.79 28.72
C ASP A 50 -1.45 16.25 27.38
N CYS A 51 -1.35 15.42 26.33
CA CYS A 51 -1.80 15.75 24.99
C CYS A 51 -3.11 15.04 24.64
N THR A 52 -4.21 15.77 24.52
CA THR A 52 -5.55 15.23 24.18
C THR A 52 -5.85 15.20 22.68
N THR A 53 -4.92 15.62 21.82
CA THR A 53 -5.14 15.76 20.36
C THR A 53 -4.32 14.79 19.53
N ILE A 54 -3.45 14.03 20.16
CA ILE A 54 -2.64 12.98 19.54
C ILE A 54 -2.86 11.68 20.31
N ASP A 55 -3.32 10.65 19.63
CA ASP A 55 -3.48 9.31 20.18
C ASP A 55 -2.23 8.48 19.93
N TYR A 56 -1.80 7.72 20.93
CA TYR A 56 -0.73 6.74 20.78
C TYR A 56 -1.33 5.38 20.46
N ILE A 57 -1.12 4.90 19.24
CA ILE A 57 -1.62 3.60 18.76
C ILE A 57 -0.58 2.52 19.08
N LEU A 58 -0.88 1.73 20.10
CA LEU A 58 0.01 0.64 20.52
C LEU A 58 -0.07 -0.54 19.56
N CYS A 59 1.08 -0.93 19.02
CA CYS A 59 1.24 -2.13 18.22
C CYS A 59 2.26 -3.06 18.88
N LEU A 60 2.01 -4.35 18.91
CA LEU A 60 2.82 -5.32 19.68
C LEU A 60 4.04 -5.87 18.90
N GLN A 61 4.37 -5.26 17.74
CA GLN A 61 5.52 -5.65 16.93
C GLN A 61 5.86 -4.55 15.91
N GLU A 62 7.13 -4.22 15.73
CA GLU A 62 7.58 -3.01 15.06
C GLU A 62 7.34 -2.99 13.54
N ALA A 63 7.40 -4.13 12.86
CA ALA A 63 7.00 -4.17 11.45
C ALA A 63 5.49 -3.86 11.29
N SER A 64 4.66 -4.32 12.24
CA SER A 64 3.23 -3.97 12.30
C SER A 64 3.01 -2.49 12.59
N VAL A 65 3.85 -1.86 13.43
CA VAL A 65 3.81 -0.38 13.66
C VAL A 65 3.94 0.36 12.34
N VAL A 66 4.99 0.06 11.56
CA VAL A 66 5.28 0.74 10.30
C VAL A 66 4.20 0.43 9.25
N ALA A 67 3.79 -0.83 9.11
CA ALA A 67 2.76 -1.22 8.15
C ALA A 67 1.38 -0.59 8.48
N MET A 68 1.07 -0.41 9.77
CA MET A 68 -0.15 0.28 10.21
C MET A 68 -0.10 1.77 9.86
N ALA A 69 1.03 2.43 10.12
CA ALA A 69 1.26 3.82 9.72
C ALA A 69 1.24 4.00 8.19
N ASP A 70 1.70 2.99 7.44
CA ASP A 70 1.66 2.95 5.98
C ASP A 70 0.21 2.92 5.46
N GLY A 71 -0.61 1.99 5.94
CA GLY A 71 -2.05 1.92 5.61
C GLY A 71 -2.80 3.20 5.99
N TYR A 72 -2.52 3.77 7.16
CA TYR A 72 -3.06 5.06 7.59
C TYR A 72 -2.71 6.19 6.61
N ALA A 73 -1.44 6.28 6.22
CA ALA A 73 -0.98 7.36 5.35
C ALA A 73 -1.59 7.24 3.94
N GLN A 74 -1.63 6.03 3.38
CA GLN A 74 -2.23 5.79 2.06
C GLN A 74 -3.73 6.11 2.04
N ALA A 75 -4.45 5.79 3.10
CA ALA A 75 -5.90 6.01 3.18
C ALA A 75 -6.29 7.46 3.52
N SER A 76 -5.54 8.11 4.42
CA SER A 76 -5.86 9.46 4.89
C SER A 76 -5.24 10.59 4.04
N GLY A 77 -4.22 10.29 3.22
CA GLY A 77 -3.39 11.29 2.52
C GLY A 77 -2.49 12.10 3.46
N ARG A 78 -2.37 11.73 4.74
CA ARG A 78 -1.53 12.36 5.75
C ARG A 78 -0.27 11.53 5.99
N PRO A 79 0.88 12.13 6.31
CA PRO A 79 2.05 11.35 6.70
C PRO A 79 1.78 10.45 7.89
N GLY A 80 2.22 9.21 7.82
CA GLY A 80 2.32 8.34 8.99
C GLY A 80 3.41 8.84 9.93
N PHE A 81 3.17 8.79 11.24
CA PHE A 81 4.19 9.08 12.24
C PHE A 81 4.46 7.85 13.11
N VAL A 82 5.72 7.41 13.13
CA VAL A 82 6.15 6.15 13.76
C VAL A 82 7.17 6.44 14.84
N ASN A 83 7.05 5.75 15.98
CA ASN A 83 8.02 5.76 17.05
C ASN A 83 8.41 4.33 17.46
N LEU A 84 9.70 4.01 17.35
CA LEU A 84 10.27 2.68 17.59
C LEU A 84 11.26 2.69 18.75
N HIS A 85 11.56 1.51 19.29
CA HIS A 85 12.51 1.36 20.37
C HIS A 85 13.88 0.93 19.88
N THR A 86 14.83 1.86 19.87
CA THR A 86 16.26 1.65 19.60
C THR A 86 16.61 0.88 18.32
N ALA A 87 17.81 0.34 18.26
CA ALA A 87 18.32 -0.44 17.11
C ALA A 87 17.52 -1.74 16.91
N GLY A 88 17.06 -2.38 17.98
CA GLY A 88 16.28 -3.61 17.89
C GLY A 88 14.94 -3.42 17.22
N GLY A 89 14.16 -2.44 17.68
CA GLY A 89 12.85 -2.13 17.08
C GLY A 89 12.96 -1.58 15.66
N LEU A 90 13.96 -0.73 15.39
CA LEU A 90 14.23 -0.28 14.02
C LEU A 90 14.61 -1.43 13.09
N GLY A 91 15.48 -2.35 13.56
CA GLY A 91 15.87 -3.54 12.79
C GLY A 91 14.68 -4.44 12.45
N ASN A 92 13.79 -4.69 13.42
CA ASN A 92 12.56 -5.48 13.22
C ASN A 92 11.61 -4.84 12.18
N ALA A 93 11.64 -3.52 12.03
CA ALA A 93 10.74 -2.77 11.15
C ALA A 93 11.24 -2.65 9.70
N MET A 94 12.50 -2.99 9.39
CA MET A 94 13.14 -2.63 8.10
C MET A 94 12.42 -3.15 6.87
N GLY A 95 11.81 -4.34 6.92
CA GLY A 95 11.00 -4.86 5.81
C GLY A 95 9.78 -3.98 5.52
N ALA A 96 9.08 -3.55 6.56
CA ALA A 96 7.93 -2.65 6.43
C ALA A 96 8.35 -1.23 5.97
N VAL A 97 9.50 -0.73 6.44
CA VAL A 97 10.06 0.55 5.96
C VAL A 97 10.39 0.48 4.47
N LEU A 98 10.97 -0.64 4.00
CA LEU A 98 11.21 -0.86 2.57
C LEU A 98 9.90 -0.87 1.78
N ASN A 99 8.82 -1.48 2.30
CA ASN A 99 7.52 -1.45 1.66
C ASN A 99 7.00 -0.01 1.53
N ALA A 100 7.01 0.78 2.59
CA ALA A 100 6.60 2.19 2.58
C ALA A 100 7.41 3.01 1.57
N LYS A 101 8.74 2.76 1.46
CA LYS A 101 9.59 3.39 0.43
C LYS A 101 9.15 3.02 -0.98
N MET A 102 8.88 1.74 -1.25
CA MET A 102 8.45 1.26 -2.57
C MET A 102 7.06 1.75 -2.95
N ALA A 103 6.20 1.97 -1.96
CA ALA A 103 4.87 2.55 -2.15
C ALA A 103 4.88 4.08 -2.26
N ASN A 104 6.02 4.73 -2.08
CA ASN A 104 6.15 6.20 -1.97
C ASN A 104 5.25 6.78 -0.87
N THR A 105 5.06 6.06 0.23
CA THR A 105 4.21 6.50 1.34
C THR A 105 4.92 7.59 2.15
N PRO A 106 4.32 8.77 2.31
CA PRO A 106 4.88 9.81 3.17
C PRO A 106 4.86 9.36 4.63
N MET A 107 6.04 9.29 5.26
CA MET A 107 6.17 8.80 6.63
C MET A 107 7.35 9.45 7.35
N VAL A 108 7.17 9.81 8.60
CA VAL A 108 8.24 10.21 9.51
C VAL A 108 8.43 9.10 10.53
N ILE A 109 9.59 8.47 10.50
CA ILE A 109 9.96 7.38 11.39
C ILE A 109 10.95 7.91 12.42
N THR A 110 10.70 7.64 13.69
CA THR A 110 11.61 7.95 14.78
C THR A 110 11.96 6.69 15.56
N ALA A 111 13.14 6.66 16.16
CA ALA A 111 13.49 5.63 17.13
C ALA A 111 14.28 6.28 18.27
N GLY A 112 13.98 5.87 19.49
CA GLY A 112 14.77 6.30 20.64
C GLY A 112 16.20 5.76 20.58
N GLN A 113 17.12 6.50 21.15
CA GLN A 113 18.54 6.16 21.26
C GLN A 113 19.00 6.30 22.70
N GLN A 114 20.06 5.60 23.05
CA GLN A 114 20.70 5.77 24.35
C GLN A 114 21.24 7.18 24.54
N ASP A 115 21.45 7.56 25.79
CA ASP A 115 22.01 8.84 26.20
C ASP A 115 23.34 9.11 25.46
N THR A 116 23.47 10.29 24.86
CA THR A 116 24.65 10.67 24.05
C THR A 116 25.95 10.61 24.84
N ARG A 117 25.93 10.82 26.18
CA ARG A 117 27.08 10.74 27.08
C ARG A 117 27.51 9.28 27.33
N HIS A 118 26.63 8.32 27.07
CA HIS A 118 26.81 6.92 27.39
C HIS A 118 27.21 6.08 26.16
N GLY A 119 26.97 6.57 24.95
CA GLY A 119 27.20 5.85 23.69
C GLY A 119 28.61 5.28 23.53
N VAL A 120 29.64 5.99 24.05
CA VAL A 120 31.06 5.55 23.98
C VAL A 120 31.36 4.28 24.78
N THR A 121 30.44 3.82 25.62
CA THR A 121 30.61 2.61 26.45
C THR A 121 29.81 1.41 25.94
N ASP A 122 29.30 1.49 24.72
CA ASP A 122 28.45 0.45 24.08
C ASP A 122 27.32 -0.05 25.01
N PRO A 123 26.44 0.84 25.48
CA PRO A 123 25.38 0.45 26.38
C PRO A 123 24.40 -0.50 25.71
N LEU A 124 23.65 -1.24 26.53
CA LEU A 124 22.60 -2.16 26.04
C LEU A 124 21.66 -1.43 25.07
N LEU A 125 21.32 -2.07 23.95
CA LEU A 125 20.42 -1.57 22.90
C LEU A 125 20.93 -0.35 22.13
N HIS A 126 22.18 0.07 22.36
CA HIS A 126 22.83 1.08 21.51
C HIS A 126 23.10 0.53 20.12
N GLY A 127 23.05 1.38 19.10
CA GLY A 127 23.38 1.02 17.72
C GLY A 127 23.44 2.22 16.81
N ASP A 128 24.02 2.05 15.63
CA ASP A 128 24.01 3.07 14.58
C ASP A 128 22.67 3.08 13.83
N LEU A 129 21.67 3.71 14.43
CA LEU A 129 20.31 3.77 13.90
C LEU A 129 20.25 4.45 12.54
N VAL A 130 21.06 5.48 12.35
CA VAL A 130 21.13 6.23 11.09
C VAL A 130 21.58 5.34 9.94
N SER A 131 22.63 4.53 10.16
CA SER A 131 23.10 3.58 9.12
C SER A 131 22.11 2.43 8.88
N ILE A 132 21.41 1.94 9.91
CA ILE A 132 20.36 0.92 9.76
C ILE A 132 19.23 1.45 8.87
N ALA A 133 18.76 2.68 9.08
CA ALA A 133 17.64 3.24 8.33
C ALA A 133 18.01 3.69 6.91
N ARG A 134 19.21 4.24 6.72
CA ARG A 134 19.66 5.00 5.54
C ARG A 134 19.33 4.35 4.18
N PRO A 135 19.51 3.04 3.96
CA PRO A 135 19.21 2.42 2.67
C PRO A 135 17.72 2.46 2.29
N ASN A 136 16.83 2.54 3.29
CA ASN A 136 15.39 2.36 3.11
C ASN A 136 14.57 3.64 3.32
N VAL A 137 15.22 4.78 3.52
CA VAL A 137 14.57 6.09 3.71
C VAL A 137 15.11 7.13 2.74
N LYS A 138 14.49 8.29 2.64
CA LYS A 138 14.98 9.41 1.82
C LYS A 138 16.26 10.00 2.42
N TRP A 139 16.27 10.16 3.73
CA TRP A 139 17.45 10.52 4.53
C TRP A 139 17.24 10.08 5.99
N ALA A 140 18.33 9.98 6.73
CA ALA A 140 18.36 9.60 8.14
C ALA A 140 19.35 10.49 8.88
N GLU A 141 18.92 11.03 10.04
CA GLU A 141 19.71 11.92 10.89
C GLU A 141 19.47 11.60 12.37
N GLU A 142 20.40 12.00 13.24
CA GLU A 142 20.24 11.98 14.70
C GLU A 142 20.07 13.40 15.22
N ILE A 143 19.11 13.61 16.14
CA ILE A 143 18.90 14.90 16.79
C ILE A 143 19.88 15.02 17.96
N LEU A 144 20.88 15.89 17.83
CA LEU A 144 21.95 16.04 18.82
C LEU A 144 21.65 17.07 19.92
N HIS A 145 20.72 17.99 19.67
CA HIS A 145 20.37 19.07 20.58
C HIS A 145 18.86 19.35 20.55
N PRO A 146 18.22 19.66 21.68
CA PRO A 146 16.79 19.98 21.70
C PRO A 146 16.42 21.19 20.83
N GLU A 147 17.34 22.14 20.61
CA GLU A 147 17.16 23.28 19.71
C GLU A 147 16.98 22.89 18.25
N HIS A 148 17.45 21.69 17.84
CA HIS A 148 17.31 21.19 16.48
C HIS A 148 15.96 20.53 16.21
N ILE A 149 15.19 20.20 17.25
CA ILE A 149 13.92 19.47 17.16
C ILE A 149 12.95 20.13 16.16
N PRO A 150 12.62 21.44 16.28
CA PRO A 150 11.65 22.04 15.38
C PRO A 150 12.10 22.03 13.91
N MET A 151 13.37 22.30 13.67
CA MET A 151 13.94 22.36 12.33
C MET A 151 13.95 20.98 11.67
N LEU A 152 14.45 19.94 12.36
CA LEU A 152 14.58 18.60 11.79
C LEU A 152 13.23 17.91 11.60
N LEU A 153 12.28 18.08 12.53
CA LEU A 153 10.92 17.57 12.35
C LEU A 153 10.21 18.24 11.18
N ARG A 154 10.29 19.56 11.05
CA ARG A 154 9.67 20.27 9.92
C ARG A 154 10.26 19.85 8.59
N ARG A 155 11.60 19.73 8.54
CA ARG A 155 12.28 19.17 7.39
C ARG A 155 11.79 17.74 7.08
N ALA A 156 11.64 16.90 8.11
CA ALA A 156 11.14 15.54 7.94
C ALA A 156 9.73 15.49 7.34
N PHE A 157 8.80 16.30 7.89
CA PHE A 157 7.44 16.40 7.34
C PHE A 157 7.38 17.01 5.96
N GLN A 158 8.25 17.95 5.64
CA GLN A 158 8.37 18.53 4.30
C GLN A 158 8.89 17.51 3.30
N ASP A 159 9.99 16.85 3.64
CA ASP A 159 10.70 15.98 2.70
C ASP A 159 9.98 14.64 2.48
N CYS A 160 9.30 14.09 3.51
CA CYS A 160 8.52 12.88 3.32
C CYS A 160 7.36 13.05 2.32
N ARG A 161 6.79 14.27 2.22
CA ARG A 161 5.73 14.63 1.27
C ARG A 161 6.25 15.08 -0.10
N THR A 162 7.53 15.46 -0.21
CA THR A 162 8.11 15.95 -1.47
C THR A 162 8.31 14.79 -2.43
N ALA A 163 7.85 14.93 -3.67
CA ALA A 163 7.96 13.90 -4.70
C ALA A 163 9.43 13.59 -5.10
N PRO A 164 9.76 12.30 -5.30
CA PRO A 164 8.96 11.15 -4.92
C PRO A 164 8.78 11.10 -3.41
N ALA A 165 7.54 10.97 -2.92
CA ALA A 165 7.27 10.87 -1.50
C ALA A 165 7.89 9.61 -0.89
N GLY A 166 8.06 9.56 0.42
CA GLY A 166 8.65 8.38 1.06
C GLY A 166 9.07 8.61 2.50
N PRO A 167 9.47 7.54 3.21
CA PRO A 167 9.85 7.63 4.60
C PRO A 167 11.14 8.42 4.81
N VAL A 168 11.21 9.14 5.93
CA VAL A 168 12.41 9.77 6.50
C VAL A 168 12.62 9.25 7.91
N PHE A 169 13.85 9.29 8.43
CA PHE A 169 14.19 8.75 9.74
C PHE A 169 14.91 9.76 10.62
N LEU A 170 14.53 9.80 11.91
CA LEU A 170 15.18 10.58 12.97
C LEU A 170 15.48 9.71 14.19
N SER A 171 16.73 9.67 14.62
CA SER A 171 17.16 9.09 15.89
C SER A 171 16.98 10.10 17.01
N LEU A 172 16.41 9.65 18.15
CA LEU A 172 16.03 10.49 19.28
C LEU A 172 16.78 10.06 20.57
N PRO A 173 17.98 10.60 20.86
CA PRO A 173 18.66 10.29 22.11
C PRO A 173 17.83 10.75 23.32
N ILE A 174 17.72 9.87 24.34
CA ILE A 174 16.88 10.11 25.52
C ILE A 174 17.24 11.40 26.26
N ASP A 175 18.54 11.71 26.38
CA ASP A 175 19.00 12.93 27.05
C ASP A 175 18.64 14.21 26.28
N VAL A 176 18.54 14.14 24.94
CA VAL A 176 18.06 15.28 24.13
C VAL A 176 16.58 15.54 24.40
N MET A 177 15.79 14.47 24.57
CA MET A 177 14.37 14.59 24.90
C MET A 177 14.13 15.10 26.32
N GLU A 178 15.05 14.88 27.26
CA GLU A 178 14.98 15.32 28.65
C GLU A 178 15.57 16.73 28.89
N ARG A 179 16.51 17.18 28.06
CA ARG A 179 17.15 18.48 28.20
C ARG A 179 16.15 19.63 28.02
N TYR A 180 16.36 20.72 28.74
CA TYR A 180 15.53 21.93 28.68
C TYR A 180 16.06 22.92 27.63
N THR A 181 15.15 23.54 26.90
CA THR A 181 15.43 24.56 25.88
C THR A 181 14.44 25.73 25.99
N GLU A 182 14.82 26.90 25.47
CA GLU A 182 13.96 28.07 25.28
C GLU A 182 13.39 28.12 23.83
N MET A 183 13.71 27.10 22.99
CA MET A 183 13.29 27.07 21.61
C MET A 183 11.76 26.92 21.48
N GLU A 184 11.19 27.69 20.57
CA GLU A 184 9.77 27.61 20.25
C GLU A 184 9.49 26.62 19.10
N ALA A 185 8.35 25.98 19.16
CA ALA A 185 7.92 25.05 18.10
C ALA A 185 7.78 25.73 16.73
N GLY A 186 7.38 26.99 16.71
CA GLY A 186 7.08 27.73 15.49
C GLY A 186 5.84 27.18 14.74
N GLN A 187 5.63 27.62 13.51
CA GLN A 187 4.52 27.19 12.66
C GLN A 187 5.01 26.46 11.41
N PRO A 188 4.27 25.48 10.88
CA PRO A 188 4.61 24.82 9.62
C PRO A 188 4.55 25.81 8.46
N SER A 189 5.44 25.63 7.49
CA SER A 189 5.42 26.42 6.26
C SER A 189 4.24 25.99 5.39
N ARG A 190 3.46 26.96 4.91
CA ARG A 190 2.46 26.71 3.86
C ARG A 190 3.16 26.73 2.50
N ILE A 191 3.17 25.60 1.81
CA ILE A 191 3.82 25.45 0.51
C ILE A 191 2.75 25.07 -0.51
N GLU A 192 2.52 25.95 -1.47
CA GLU A 192 1.71 25.64 -2.65
C GLU A 192 2.62 25.00 -3.71
N ARG A 193 2.20 23.86 -4.24
CA ARG A 193 2.94 23.12 -5.27
C ARG A 193 2.06 22.98 -6.49
N GLY A 194 2.48 23.58 -7.60
CA GLY A 194 1.84 23.42 -8.88
C GLY A 194 2.89 23.06 -9.94
N TYR A 195 2.82 21.87 -10.48
CA TYR A 195 3.69 21.41 -11.55
C TYR A 195 2.82 21.06 -12.75
N ILE A 196 2.57 22.02 -13.63
CA ILE A 196 1.90 21.78 -14.91
C ILE A 196 2.99 21.67 -15.97
N ALA A 197 3.03 20.53 -16.64
CA ALA A 197 3.95 20.29 -17.73
C ALA A 197 3.52 21.05 -19.02
N ARG A 198 4.45 21.21 -19.96
CA ARG A 198 4.13 21.59 -21.32
C ARG A 198 3.56 20.38 -22.06
N LEU A 199 2.29 20.50 -22.53
CA LEU A 199 1.49 19.35 -22.95
C LEU A 199 1.11 19.34 -24.43
N ASP A 200 1.46 20.38 -25.19
CA ASP A 200 1.06 20.50 -26.60
C ASP A 200 1.56 19.33 -27.45
N ASP A 201 2.85 18.99 -27.33
CA ASP A 201 3.47 17.90 -28.08
C ASP A 201 2.89 16.54 -27.67
N LEU A 202 2.56 16.36 -26.37
CA LEU A 202 1.90 15.16 -25.88
C LEU A 202 0.47 15.04 -26.40
N ALA A 203 -0.29 16.15 -26.40
CA ALA A 203 -1.65 16.18 -26.92
C ALA A 203 -1.68 15.83 -28.42
N GLU A 204 -0.71 16.32 -29.19
CA GLU A 204 -0.57 16.00 -30.62
C GLU A 204 -0.22 14.52 -30.79
N ALA A 205 0.82 14.04 -30.11
CA ALA A 205 1.28 12.67 -30.20
C ALA A 205 0.19 11.64 -29.83
N LEU A 206 -0.66 11.95 -28.84
CA LEU A 206 -1.78 11.09 -28.45
C LEU A 206 -2.94 11.13 -29.45
N ALA A 207 -3.25 12.30 -30.01
CA ALA A 207 -4.33 12.47 -30.97
C ALA A 207 -3.99 11.90 -32.37
N ASP A 208 -2.70 11.78 -32.71
CA ASP A 208 -2.23 11.17 -33.94
C ASP A 208 -2.36 9.64 -33.94
N VAL A 209 -2.48 9.02 -32.77
CA VAL A 209 -2.70 7.58 -32.68
C VAL A 209 -4.17 7.28 -32.96
N MET A 210 -4.44 6.37 -33.88
CA MET A 210 -5.81 5.96 -34.21
C MET A 210 -6.55 5.39 -32.99
N PRO A 211 -7.82 5.78 -32.74
CA PRO A 211 -8.62 5.18 -31.66
C PRO A 211 -8.66 3.66 -31.71
N GLY A 212 -8.43 3.04 -30.57
CA GLY A 212 -8.28 1.59 -30.42
C GLY A 212 -6.86 1.05 -30.69
N ARG A 213 -5.89 1.92 -31.08
CA ARG A 213 -4.48 1.56 -31.26
C ARG A 213 -3.57 2.13 -30.17
N LEU A 214 -4.11 2.92 -29.26
CA LEU A 214 -3.49 3.39 -28.03
C LEU A 214 -3.95 2.51 -26.86
N ALA A 215 -3.09 2.28 -25.89
CA ALA A 215 -3.47 1.75 -24.57
C ALA A 215 -3.08 2.73 -23.47
N LEU A 216 -3.89 2.88 -22.44
CA LEU A 216 -3.52 3.56 -21.19
C LEU A 216 -3.06 2.54 -20.17
N VAL A 217 -1.98 2.83 -19.45
CA VAL A 217 -1.55 2.06 -18.27
C VAL A 217 -1.54 2.99 -17.08
N VAL A 218 -2.35 2.67 -16.07
CA VAL A 218 -2.53 3.50 -14.87
C VAL A 218 -1.75 2.94 -13.70
N GLY A 219 -0.86 3.75 -13.15
CA GLY A 219 -0.04 3.42 -11.98
C GLY A 219 -0.56 4.07 -10.70
N ASP A 220 0.13 3.78 -9.59
CA ASP A 220 -0.27 4.22 -8.24
C ASP A 220 -0.28 5.74 -8.07
N GLU A 221 0.51 6.49 -8.86
CA GLU A 221 0.47 7.97 -8.83
C GLU A 221 -0.90 8.54 -9.22
N VAL A 222 -1.70 7.83 -10.01
CA VAL A 222 -3.07 8.25 -10.34
C VAL A 222 -3.94 8.25 -9.08
N PHE A 223 -3.74 7.26 -8.20
CA PHE A 223 -4.44 7.20 -6.91
C PHE A 223 -3.96 8.32 -5.97
N THR A 224 -2.65 8.48 -5.80
CA THR A 224 -2.08 9.48 -4.87
C THR A 224 -2.36 10.92 -5.30
N ALA A 225 -2.52 11.16 -6.61
CA ALA A 225 -2.89 12.46 -7.18
C ALA A 225 -4.41 12.68 -7.22
N ASP A 226 -5.23 11.69 -6.80
CA ASP A 226 -6.69 11.72 -6.94
C ASP A 226 -7.14 12.09 -8.38
N ALA A 227 -6.49 11.48 -9.39
CA ALA A 227 -6.65 11.79 -10.81
C ALA A 227 -7.53 10.77 -11.57
N GLY A 228 -8.23 9.90 -10.85
CA GLY A 228 -9.01 8.82 -11.47
C GLY A 228 -10.10 9.29 -12.41
N LEU A 229 -10.79 10.39 -12.10
CA LEU A 229 -11.84 10.96 -12.95
C LEU A 229 -11.28 11.58 -14.24
N GLU A 230 -10.12 12.22 -14.16
CA GLU A 230 -9.40 12.76 -15.31
C GLU A 230 -8.94 11.65 -16.25
N VAL A 231 -8.51 10.52 -15.70
CA VAL A 231 -8.13 9.32 -16.50
C VAL A 231 -9.34 8.72 -17.18
N VAL A 232 -10.49 8.61 -16.51
CA VAL A 232 -11.75 8.16 -17.14
C VAL A 232 -12.10 9.06 -18.33
N ALA A 233 -12.11 10.39 -18.11
CA ALA A 233 -12.40 11.35 -19.17
C ALA A 233 -11.41 11.26 -20.35
N LEU A 234 -10.12 11.03 -20.05
CA LEU A 234 -9.10 10.85 -21.10
C LEU A 234 -9.33 9.57 -21.91
N ALA A 235 -9.63 8.46 -21.23
CA ALA A 235 -9.93 7.18 -21.89
C ALA A 235 -11.13 7.28 -22.83
N GLU A 236 -12.19 7.98 -22.40
CA GLU A 236 -13.39 8.22 -23.22
C GLU A 236 -13.13 9.12 -24.41
N VAL A 237 -12.36 10.21 -24.23
CA VAL A 237 -12.01 11.15 -25.32
C VAL A 237 -11.13 10.49 -26.38
N LEU A 238 -10.24 9.59 -25.99
CA LEU A 238 -9.33 8.88 -26.91
C LEU A 238 -9.92 7.57 -27.45
N GLY A 239 -11.00 7.04 -26.87
CA GLY A 239 -11.56 5.74 -27.23
C GLY A 239 -10.57 4.60 -26.99
N THR A 240 -9.93 4.56 -25.80
CA THR A 240 -8.78 3.70 -25.55
C THR A 240 -8.97 2.77 -24.34
N PRO A 241 -8.56 1.49 -24.45
CA PRO A 241 -8.56 0.57 -23.33
C PRO A 241 -7.58 1.00 -22.23
N VAL A 242 -7.93 0.68 -20.97
CA VAL A 242 -7.18 1.02 -19.76
C VAL A 242 -6.74 -0.25 -19.05
N PHE A 243 -5.47 -0.36 -18.77
CA PHE A 243 -4.86 -1.42 -17.97
C PHE A 243 -4.33 -0.85 -16.66
N GLY A 244 -4.47 -1.58 -15.56
CA GLY A 244 -3.70 -1.31 -14.36
C GLY A 244 -2.23 -1.68 -14.54
N SER A 245 -1.35 -1.13 -13.73
CA SER A 245 0.07 -1.51 -13.73
C SER A 245 0.27 -3.01 -13.51
N SER A 246 1.42 -3.55 -13.90
CA SER A 246 1.70 -5.00 -13.79
C SER A 246 1.84 -5.49 -12.34
N TRP A 247 2.16 -4.60 -11.42
CA TRP A 247 2.25 -4.86 -9.99
C TRP A 247 1.68 -3.68 -9.20
N PRO A 248 0.34 -3.49 -9.22
CA PRO A 248 -0.28 -2.31 -8.64
C PRO A 248 -0.34 -2.39 -7.12
N GLY A 249 -0.02 -1.29 -6.43
CA GLY A 249 -0.40 -1.05 -5.04
C GLY A 249 -1.86 -0.60 -4.94
N HIS A 250 -2.39 0.03 -5.99
CA HIS A 250 -3.76 0.54 -6.09
C HIS A 250 -4.38 0.23 -7.45
N ILE A 251 -5.71 0.25 -7.52
CA ILE A 251 -6.46 0.18 -8.79
C ILE A 251 -7.20 1.51 -8.98
N PRO A 252 -6.55 2.54 -9.56
CA PRO A 252 -7.06 3.91 -9.61
C PRO A 252 -7.98 4.17 -10.81
N PHE A 253 -8.78 3.17 -11.22
CA PHE A 253 -9.73 3.27 -12.32
C PHE A 253 -10.98 2.45 -12.00
N PRO A 254 -12.20 2.90 -12.36
CA PRO A 254 -13.42 2.12 -12.14
C PRO A 254 -13.36 0.78 -12.87
N THR A 255 -13.35 -0.32 -12.13
CA THR A 255 -13.22 -1.66 -12.74
C THR A 255 -14.47 -2.11 -13.48
N SER A 256 -15.62 -1.46 -13.23
CA SER A 256 -16.84 -1.64 -13.98
C SER A 256 -16.91 -0.81 -15.28
N HIS A 257 -15.95 0.08 -15.53
CA HIS A 257 -15.93 0.89 -16.75
C HIS A 257 -15.67 0.02 -17.99
N PRO A 258 -16.37 0.22 -19.14
CA PRO A 258 -16.21 -0.61 -20.35
C PRO A 258 -14.77 -0.73 -20.84
N TYR A 259 -13.99 0.35 -20.76
CA TYR A 259 -12.58 0.36 -21.20
C TYR A 259 -11.62 -0.36 -20.25
N TRP A 260 -12.01 -0.75 -19.04
CA TRP A 260 -11.14 -1.50 -18.13
C TRP A 260 -10.83 -2.91 -18.67
N GLN A 261 -9.54 -3.24 -18.75
CA GLN A 261 -9.05 -4.54 -19.27
C GLN A 261 -8.40 -5.42 -18.18
N GLY A 262 -8.40 -4.97 -16.92
CA GLY A 262 -7.66 -5.64 -15.85
C GLY A 262 -6.24 -5.07 -15.67
N THR A 263 -5.46 -5.70 -14.80
CA THR A 263 -4.04 -5.34 -14.60
C THR A 263 -3.16 -6.02 -15.64
N LEU A 264 -2.07 -5.39 -16.04
CA LEU A 264 -1.06 -6.05 -16.88
C LEU A 264 -0.50 -7.28 -16.16
N PRO A 265 -0.15 -8.35 -16.89
CA PRO A 265 0.50 -9.52 -16.29
C PRO A 265 1.91 -9.16 -15.79
N PRO A 266 2.48 -9.94 -14.82
CA PRO A 266 3.75 -9.56 -14.22
C PRO A 266 4.99 -9.93 -15.05
N ARG A 267 4.92 -10.82 -16.04
CA ARG A 267 6.08 -11.21 -16.89
C ARG A 267 6.25 -10.26 -18.05
N ALA A 268 7.48 -9.84 -18.35
CA ALA A 268 7.77 -8.95 -19.48
C ALA A 268 7.25 -9.50 -20.82
N SER A 269 7.43 -10.79 -21.09
CA SER A 269 6.91 -11.44 -22.31
C SER A 269 5.38 -11.40 -22.41
N ASP A 270 4.68 -11.48 -21.29
CA ASP A 270 3.21 -11.45 -21.27
C ASP A 270 2.70 -10.00 -21.37
N ILE A 271 3.38 -9.03 -20.75
CA ILE A 271 3.14 -7.60 -20.98
C ILE A 271 3.30 -7.30 -22.48
N GLN A 272 4.40 -7.74 -23.08
CA GLN A 272 4.67 -7.56 -24.50
C GLN A 272 3.55 -8.13 -25.37
N ARG A 273 3.07 -9.34 -25.08
CA ARG A 273 1.97 -9.98 -25.79
C ARG A 273 0.67 -9.19 -25.65
N THR A 274 0.37 -8.72 -24.43
CA THR A 274 -0.82 -7.91 -24.15
C THR A 274 -0.79 -6.59 -24.90
N LEU A 275 0.37 -5.96 -25.01
CA LEU A 275 0.53 -4.67 -25.65
C LEU A 275 0.84 -4.75 -27.15
N ALA A 276 1.09 -5.93 -27.70
CA ALA A 276 1.39 -6.14 -29.13
C ALA A 276 0.35 -5.58 -30.12
N PRO A 277 -0.97 -5.56 -29.82
CA PRO A 277 -1.98 -4.96 -30.71
C PRO A 277 -1.90 -3.45 -30.83
N PHE A 278 -1.17 -2.74 -29.93
CA PHE A 278 -1.17 -1.29 -29.88
C PHE A 278 0.04 -0.68 -30.57
N GLU A 279 -0.15 0.52 -31.15
CA GLU A 279 0.90 1.34 -31.78
C GLU A 279 1.59 2.25 -30.77
N ALA A 280 0.86 2.58 -29.69
CA ALA A 280 1.38 3.36 -28.59
C ALA A 280 0.78 2.93 -27.24
N VAL A 281 1.55 3.17 -26.20
CA VAL A 281 1.15 3.01 -24.80
C VAL A 281 1.39 4.34 -24.09
N PHE A 282 0.39 4.84 -23.39
CA PHE A 282 0.55 6.00 -22.51
C PHE A 282 0.49 5.55 -21.04
N VAL A 283 1.62 5.68 -20.36
CA VAL A 283 1.79 5.30 -18.95
C VAL A 283 1.58 6.53 -18.07
N LEU A 284 0.65 6.43 -17.14
CA LEU A 284 0.35 7.44 -16.12
C LEU A 284 0.94 7.02 -14.78
N GLY A 285 2.01 7.70 -14.37
CA GLY A 285 2.80 7.40 -13.17
C GLY A 285 4.07 6.59 -13.45
N GLY A 286 5.02 6.67 -12.50
CA GLY A 286 6.25 5.88 -12.48
C GLY A 286 6.03 4.45 -12.02
N HIS A 287 7.05 3.59 -12.20
CA HIS A 287 7.05 2.18 -11.78
C HIS A 287 5.82 1.34 -12.18
N SER A 288 5.15 1.69 -13.28
CA SER A 288 3.92 1.01 -13.71
C SER A 288 4.16 -0.27 -14.50
N LEU A 289 5.37 -0.49 -15.00
CA LEU A 289 5.78 -1.64 -15.82
C LEU A 289 6.84 -2.47 -15.09
N ILE A 290 6.51 -2.98 -13.92
CA ILE A 290 7.37 -3.89 -13.17
C ILE A 290 7.23 -5.29 -13.75
N SER A 291 8.37 -5.96 -14.02
CA SER A 291 8.36 -7.34 -14.50
C SER A 291 9.00 -8.29 -13.49
N TYR A 292 8.26 -9.38 -13.21
CA TYR A 292 8.67 -10.48 -12.35
C TYR A 292 7.82 -11.71 -12.67
N PRO A 293 8.40 -12.92 -12.76
CA PRO A 293 9.83 -13.21 -12.80
C PRO A 293 10.48 -12.80 -14.12
N TYR A 294 11.79 -12.99 -14.19
CA TYR A 294 12.54 -12.73 -15.43
C TYR A 294 11.94 -13.52 -16.60
N SER A 295 11.77 -12.84 -17.71
CA SER A 295 11.53 -13.44 -19.04
C SER A 295 12.34 -12.66 -20.06
N GLU A 296 12.78 -13.36 -21.12
CA GLU A 296 13.58 -12.75 -22.16
C GLU A 296 12.77 -11.73 -22.98
N GLY A 297 13.46 -10.66 -23.37
CA GLY A 297 12.90 -9.60 -24.21
C GLY A 297 12.32 -8.42 -23.44
N PRO A 298 12.02 -7.31 -24.13
CA PRO A 298 11.45 -6.11 -23.54
C PRO A 298 9.97 -6.27 -23.25
N ALA A 299 9.47 -5.61 -22.19
CA ALA A 299 8.04 -5.57 -21.87
C ALA A 299 7.24 -4.75 -22.90
N ILE A 300 7.83 -3.70 -23.47
CA ILE A 300 7.19 -2.88 -24.50
C ILE A 300 7.55 -3.44 -25.88
N PRO A 301 6.57 -3.73 -26.78
CA PRO A 301 6.85 -4.15 -28.15
C PRO A 301 7.68 -3.09 -28.90
N ARG A 302 8.67 -3.52 -29.67
CA ARG A 302 9.59 -2.59 -30.37
C ARG A 302 8.90 -1.59 -31.30
N GLN A 303 7.76 -1.95 -31.88
CA GLN A 303 6.96 -1.11 -32.76
C GLN A 303 6.03 -0.17 -31.98
N CYS A 304 5.91 -0.32 -30.66
CA CYS A 304 4.99 0.43 -29.82
C CYS A 304 5.70 1.65 -29.23
N LYS A 305 5.19 2.84 -29.50
CA LYS A 305 5.71 4.08 -28.89
C LYS A 305 5.29 4.15 -27.45
N LEU A 306 6.22 4.46 -26.54
CA LEU A 306 5.93 4.70 -25.13
C LEU A 306 5.84 6.21 -24.87
N PHE A 307 4.69 6.65 -24.38
CA PHE A 307 4.51 7.99 -23.79
C PHE A 307 4.39 7.83 -22.27
N GLN A 308 4.93 8.75 -21.50
CA GLN A 308 4.85 8.66 -20.04
C GLN A 308 4.68 10.04 -19.41
N LEU A 309 3.75 10.14 -18.44
CA LEU A 309 3.58 11.30 -17.56
C LEU A 309 3.74 10.84 -16.12
N THR A 310 4.65 11.45 -15.37
CA THR A 310 4.92 11.16 -13.96
C THR A 310 5.45 12.39 -13.25
N LEU A 311 5.26 12.46 -11.95
CA LEU A 311 5.86 13.49 -11.10
C LEU A 311 7.33 13.20 -10.79
N ASP A 312 7.75 11.92 -10.85
CA ASP A 312 9.14 11.49 -10.64
C ASP A 312 9.91 11.40 -11.97
N GLY A 313 10.59 12.47 -12.34
CA GLY A 313 11.42 12.52 -13.56
C GLY A 313 12.52 11.45 -13.63
N ASN A 314 12.94 10.86 -12.49
CA ASN A 314 13.93 9.78 -12.47
C ASN A 314 13.40 8.46 -13.07
N GLN A 315 12.10 8.34 -13.29
CA GLN A 315 11.48 7.15 -13.88
C GLN A 315 11.43 7.20 -15.41
N LEU A 316 11.57 8.40 -16.01
CA LEU A 316 11.49 8.58 -17.46
C LEU A 316 12.73 8.04 -18.17
N GLY A 317 12.51 7.16 -19.14
CA GLY A 317 13.60 6.60 -19.95
C GLY A 317 14.59 5.71 -19.20
N ARG A 318 14.31 5.36 -17.94
CA ARG A 318 15.24 4.60 -17.09
C ARG A 318 15.33 3.12 -17.46
N VAL A 319 14.19 2.50 -17.76
CA VAL A 319 14.09 1.06 -18.06
C VAL A 319 13.67 0.82 -19.51
N HIS A 320 12.75 1.65 -20.00
CA HIS A 320 12.20 1.57 -21.35
C HIS A 320 12.48 2.85 -22.10
N GLU A 321 12.77 2.75 -23.41
CA GLU A 321 12.85 3.91 -24.28
C GLU A 321 11.49 4.63 -24.32
N VAL A 322 11.50 5.95 -24.12
CA VAL A 322 10.32 6.80 -24.08
C VAL A 322 10.33 7.73 -25.28
N ALA A 323 9.32 7.63 -26.15
CA ALA A 323 9.18 8.50 -27.30
C ALA A 323 8.88 9.95 -26.87
N LEU A 324 8.10 10.12 -25.80
CA LEU A 324 7.89 11.41 -25.15
C LEU A 324 7.61 11.20 -23.65
N GLY A 325 8.49 11.72 -22.81
CA GLY A 325 8.35 11.74 -21.35
C GLY A 325 8.04 13.14 -20.85
N VAL A 326 7.08 13.26 -19.95
CA VAL A 326 6.63 14.51 -19.38
C VAL A 326 6.69 14.43 -17.85
N VAL A 327 7.33 15.42 -17.22
CA VAL A 327 7.35 15.57 -15.76
C VAL A 327 6.27 16.57 -15.36
N GLY A 328 5.32 16.11 -14.55
CA GLY A 328 4.24 16.96 -14.06
C GLY A 328 3.35 16.24 -13.04
N GLU A 329 2.66 17.00 -12.21
CA GLU A 329 1.64 16.47 -11.32
C GLU A 329 0.47 15.96 -12.16
N LEU A 330 -0.01 14.73 -11.87
CA LEU A 330 -0.90 14.01 -12.78
C LEU A 330 -2.26 14.71 -12.95
N ARG A 331 -2.93 15.04 -11.85
CA ARG A 331 -4.29 15.60 -11.90
C ARG A 331 -4.32 16.92 -12.67
N GLN A 332 -3.44 17.85 -12.29
CA GLN A 332 -3.37 19.18 -12.93
C GLN A 332 -2.95 19.07 -14.40
N SER A 333 -1.97 18.19 -14.68
CA SER A 333 -1.51 17.95 -16.05
C SER A 333 -2.61 17.33 -16.92
N LEU A 334 -3.37 16.37 -16.39
CA LEU A 334 -4.50 15.76 -17.11
C LEU A 334 -5.65 16.75 -17.33
N GLN A 335 -5.96 17.60 -16.34
CA GLN A 335 -6.94 18.68 -16.48
C GLN A 335 -6.56 19.66 -17.59
N ALA A 336 -5.27 19.97 -17.73
CA ALA A 336 -4.77 20.82 -18.80
C ALA A 336 -4.68 20.10 -20.16
N LEU A 337 -4.38 18.80 -20.17
CA LEU A 337 -4.27 17.96 -21.37
C LEU A 337 -5.62 17.68 -22.03
N LEU A 338 -6.65 17.40 -21.24
CA LEU A 338 -7.97 16.99 -21.70
C LEU A 338 -8.59 17.92 -22.76
N PRO A 339 -8.63 19.26 -22.59
CA PRO A 339 -9.19 20.16 -23.61
C PRO A 339 -8.38 20.12 -24.91
N LEU A 340 -7.05 20.01 -24.86
CA LEU A 340 -6.18 19.94 -26.03
C LEU A 340 -6.45 18.68 -26.85
N VAL A 341 -6.48 17.52 -26.17
CA VAL A 341 -6.77 16.23 -26.82
C VAL A 341 -8.20 16.19 -27.36
N ARG A 342 -9.18 16.71 -26.62
CA ARG A 342 -10.58 16.74 -27.06
C ARG A 342 -10.77 17.47 -28.39
N VAL A 343 -10.12 18.61 -28.56
CA VAL A 343 -10.19 19.38 -29.81
C VAL A 343 -9.56 18.59 -30.96
N LYS A 344 -8.39 18.00 -30.73
CA LYS A 344 -7.65 17.23 -31.75
C LYS A 344 -8.36 15.93 -32.14
N SER A 345 -9.11 15.29 -31.23
CA SER A 345 -9.81 14.03 -31.46
C SER A 345 -11.23 14.16 -32.04
N LEU A 346 -11.71 15.38 -32.30
CA LEU A 346 -13.08 15.60 -32.79
C LEU A 346 -13.41 14.81 -34.07
N HIS A 347 -12.46 14.66 -34.98
CA HIS A 347 -12.64 13.95 -36.24
C HIS A 347 -12.78 12.42 -36.06
N HIS A 348 -12.45 11.87 -34.89
CA HIS A 348 -12.57 10.47 -34.57
C HIS A 348 -13.86 10.08 -33.83
N LYS A 349 -14.77 11.01 -33.56
CA LYS A 349 -15.95 10.84 -32.70
C LYS A 349 -16.79 9.59 -33.03
N ILE A 350 -17.01 9.31 -34.33
CA ILE A 350 -17.81 8.13 -34.75
C ILE A 350 -17.06 6.84 -34.41
N LYS A 351 -15.76 6.76 -34.68
CA LYS A 351 -14.94 5.59 -34.37
C LYS A 351 -14.88 5.35 -32.86
N ILE A 352 -14.72 6.40 -32.05
CA ILE A 352 -14.70 6.33 -30.58
C ILE A 352 -16.03 5.77 -30.04
N ALA A 353 -17.17 6.27 -30.55
CA ALA A 353 -18.49 5.76 -30.16
C ALA A 353 -18.67 4.26 -30.49
N THR A 354 -18.19 3.83 -31.66
CA THR A 354 -18.21 2.41 -32.04
C THR A 354 -17.36 1.56 -31.08
N LEU A 355 -16.14 2.00 -30.74
CA LEU A 355 -15.26 1.31 -29.81
C LEU A 355 -15.86 1.23 -28.41
N TYR A 356 -16.55 2.27 -27.95
CA TYR A 356 -17.23 2.28 -26.67
C TYR A 356 -18.34 1.22 -26.61
N THR A 357 -19.16 1.10 -27.66
CA THR A 357 -20.19 0.06 -27.77
C THR A 357 -19.57 -1.34 -27.74
N GLN A 358 -18.50 -1.57 -28.50
CA GLN A 358 -17.77 -2.85 -28.48
C GLN A 358 -17.17 -3.17 -27.10
N ALA A 359 -16.68 -2.14 -26.40
CA ALA A 359 -16.14 -2.31 -25.04
C ALA A 359 -17.24 -2.70 -24.04
N ILE A 360 -18.46 -2.16 -24.16
CA ILE A 360 -19.62 -2.57 -23.33
C ILE A 360 -19.93 -4.04 -23.58
N GLU A 361 -20.04 -4.46 -24.83
CA GLU A 361 -20.33 -5.86 -25.21
C GLU A 361 -19.25 -6.82 -24.68
N ALA A 362 -17.98 -6.47 -24.84
CA ALA A 362 -16.85 -7.28 -24.36
C ALA A 362 -16.82 -7.37 -22.82
N ARG A 363 -17.15 -6.29 -22.12
CA ARG A 363 -17.28 -6.30 -20.64
C ARG A 363 -18.41 -7.22 -20.20
N GLU A 364 -19.57 -7.12 -20.83
CA GLU A 364 -20.72 -7.96 -20.47
C GLU A 364 -20.43 -9.44 -20.72
N ALA A 365 -19.77 -9.78 -21.83
CA ALA A 365 -19.34 -11.14 -22.11
C ALA A 365 -18.39 -11.69 -21.01
N ARG A 366 -17.41 -10.89 -20.56
CA ARG A 366 -16.53 -11.26 -19.43
C ARG A 366 -17.31 -11.51 -18.14
N ARG A 367 -18.31 -10.65 -17.82
CA ARG A 367 -19.16 -10.84 -16.63
C ARG A 367 -19.97 -12.13 -16.70
N VAL A 368 -20.53 -12.44 -17.86
CA VAL A 368 -21.26 -13.70 -18.08
C VAL A 368 -20.34 -14.90 -17.86
N GLU A 369 -19.10 -14.86 -18.38
CA GLU A 369 -18.12 -15.92 -18.21
C GLU A 369 -17.72 -16.10 -16.73
N ILE A 370 -17.40 -15.00 -16.01
CA ILE A 370 -17.10 -15.05 -14.58
C ILE A 370 -18.26 -15.66 -13.78
N ASN A 371 -19.50 -15.28 -14.08
CA ASN A 371 -20.68 -15.81 -13.42
C ASN A 371 -20.93 -17.28 -13.74
N ALA A 372 -20.75 -17.68 -15.00
CA ALA A 372 -20.89 -19.07 -15.42
C ALA A 372 -19.85 -19.98 -14.74
N ARG A 373 -18.59 -19.54 -14.68
CA ARG A 373 -17.52 -20.24 -13.94
C ARG A 373 -17.88 -20.38 -12.47
N ALA A 374 -18.29 -19.30 -11.82
CA ALA A 374 -18.64 -19.33 -10.41
C ALA A 374 -19.81 -20.26 -10.11
N ASN A 375 -20.87 -20.22 -10.93
CA ASN A 375 -22.03 -21.12 -10.77
C ASN A 375 -21.67 -22.59 -10.95
N LYS A 376 -20.65 -22.89 -11.78
CA LYS A 376 -20.13 -24.24 -11.94
C LYS A 376 -19.31 -24.71 -10.74
N GLU A 377 -18.57 -23.80 -10.12
CA GLU A 377 -17.63 -24.14 -9.04
C GLU A 377 -18.22 -23.97 -7.63
N ILE A 378 -19.40 -23.29 -7.46
CA ILE A 378 -19.99 -22.99 -6.15
C ILE A 378 -20.34 -24.24 -5.33
N ASP A 379 -20.67 -25.34 -5.99
CA ASP A 379 -21.03 -26.62 -5.39
C ASP A 379 -19.88 -27.63 -5.37
N ALA A 380 -18.65 -27.17 -5.61
CA ALA A 380 -17.48 -28.03 -5.49
C ALA A 380 -17.32 -28.51 -4.04
N LEU A 381 -16.88 -29.78 -3.88
CA LEU A 381 -16.69 -30.39 -2.58
C LEU A 381 -15.73 -29.60 -1.65
N VAL A 382 -14.79 -28.88 -2.26
CA VAL A 382 -13.85 -28.00 -1.56
C VAL A 382 -13.85 -26.65 -2.28
N THR A 383 -13.94 -25.57 -1.52
CA THR A 383 -14.00 -24.20 -2.05
C THR A 383 -12.76 -23.85 -2.87
N THR A 384 -12.98 -23.45 -4.13
CA THR A 384 -11.87 -22.99 -4.99
C THR A 384 -11.45 -21.56 -4.65
N PRO A 385 -10.17 -21.19 -4.86
CA PRO A 385 -9.70 -19.82 -4.67
C PRO A 385 -10.49 -18.77 -5.45
N PHE A 386 -10.96 -19.12 -6.65
CA PHE A 386 -11.77 -18.25 -7.49
C PHE A 386 -13.15 -17.94 -6.87
N VAL A 387 -13.87 -18.96 -6.41
CA VAL A 387 -15.18 -18.79 -5.77
C VAL A 387 -15.03 -18.05 -4.45
N ALA A 388 -14.01 -18.39 -3.65
CA ALA A 388 -13.72 -17.69 -2.40
C ALA A 388 -13.52 -16.19 -2.63
N ALA A 389 -12.68 -15.80 -3.58
CA ALA A 389 -12.44 -14.41 -3.93
C ALA A 389 -13.75 -13.71 -4.39
N ARG A 390 -14.51 -14.35 -5.30
CA ARG A 390 -15.74 -13.78 -5.83
C ARG A 390 -16.81 -13.58 -4.76
N GLU A 391 -17.09 -14.57 -3.95
CA GLU A 391 -18.15 -14.47 -2.92
C GLU A 391 -17.75 -13.49 -1.81
N THR A 392 -16.46 -13.43 -1.46
CA THR A 392 -15.93 -12.40 -0.56
C THR A 392 -16.14 -10.99 -1.12
N LEU A 393 -15.82 -10.75 -2.41
CA LEU A 393 -16.02 -9.43 -3.02
C LEU A 393 -17.49 -9.04 -3.16
N ARG A 394 -18.38 -10.00 -3.38
CA ARG A 394 -19.83 -9.75 -3.39
C ARG A 394 -20.33 -9.27 -2.03
N ALA A 395 -19.83 -9.87 -0.94
CA ALA A 395 -20.15 -9.45 0.42
C ALA A 395 -19.61 -8.05 0.75
N ILE A 396 -18.40 -7.73 0.26
CA ILE A 396 -17.77 -6.43 0.51
C ILE A 396 -18.51 -5.31 -0.23
N GLY A 397 -18.94 -5.57 -1.46
CA GLY A 397 -19.56 -4.53 -2.30
C GLY A 397 -18.54 -3.46 -2.76
N PRO A 398 -19.03 -2.39 -3.43
CA PRO A 398 -18.13 -1.43 -4.09
C PRO A 398 -17.57 -0.32 -3.19
N SER A 399 -18.07 -0.19 -1.95
CA SER A 399 -17.82 1.00 -1.10
C SER A 399 -16.81 0.77 0.01
N ILE A 400 -16.54 -0.49 0.37
CA ILE A 400 -15.66 -0.84 1.50
C ILE A 400 -14.23 -1.01 1.00
N PRO A 401 -13.25 -0.39 1.66
CA PRO A 401 -11.84 -0.57 1.34
C PRO A 401 -11.38 -2.03 1.49
N ILE A 402 -10.56 -2.47 0.55
CA ILE A 402 -10.00 -3.82 0.50
C ILE A 402 -8.50 -3.74 0.64
N ILE A 403 -7.96 -4.40 1.66
CA ILE A 403 -6.53 -4.59 1.82
C ILE A 403 -6.24 -6.05 1.45
N ASP A 404 -5.44 -6.24 0.40
CA ASP A 404 -5.17 -7.58 -0.14
C ASP A 404 -3.71 -7.98 0.10
N GLU A 405 -3.54 -9.10 0.78
CA GLU A 405 -2.27 -9.77 0.96
C GLU A 405 -2.45 -11.30 0.89
N ALA A 406 -3.23 -11.77 -0.09
CA ALA A 406 -3.47 -13.19 -0.32
C ALA A 406 -2.86 -13.66 -1.64
N PRO A 407 -1.53 -13.93 -1.72
CA PRO A 407 -0.81 -14.17 -2.97
C PRO A 407 -1.41 -15.25 -3.87
N ALA A 408 -2.00 -16.29 -3.29
CA ALA A 408 -2.62 -17.37 -4.06
C ALA A 408 -3.97 -16.99 -4.69
N THR A 409 -4.67 -15.97 -4.16
CA THR A 409 -6.00 -15.54 -4.63
C THR A 409 -6.01 -14.18 -5.32
N ILE A 410 -4.90 -13.43 -5.28
CA ILE A 410 -4.81 -12.05 -5.80
C ILE A 410 -5.29 -11.88 -7.24
N ALA A 411 -4.96 -12.82 -8.12
CA ALA A 411 -5.40 -12.76 -9.52
C ALA A 411 -6.93 -12.87 -9.64
N HIS A 412 -7.54 -13.72 -8.82
CA HIS A 412 -8.99 -13.90 -8.77
C HIS A 412 -9.70 -12.71 -8.13
N VAL A 413 -9.13 -12.15 -7.05
CA VAL A 413 -9.63 -10.92 -6.44
C VAL A 413 -9.67 -9.80 -7.47
N ARG A 414 -8.56 -9.53 -8.15
CA ARG A 414 -8.47 -8.47 -9.17
C ARG A 414 -9.39 -8.70 -10.37
N ALA A 415 -9.55 -9.94 -10.81
CA ALA A 415 -10.44 -10.28 -11.93
C ALA A 415 -11.93 -10.11 -11.58
N CYS A 416 -12.30 -10.29 -10.31
CA CYS A 416 -13.68 -10.20 -9.84
C CYS A 416 -14.07 -8.82 -9.32
N LEU A 417 -13.14 -7.85 -9.23
CA LEU A 417 -13.46 -6.47 -8.86
C LEU A 417 -14.43 -5.85 -9.88
N ASP A 418 -15.56 -5.33 -9.41
CA ASP A 418 -16.58 -4.66 -10.23
C ASP A 418 -17.10 -3.41 -9.51
N SER A 419 -16.27 -2.36 -9.49
CA SER A 419 -16.58 -1.08 -8.83
C SER A 419 -16.91 0.02 -9.84
N PRO A 420 -18.03 0.75 -9.68
CA PRO A 420 -18.40 1.87 -10.55
C PRO A 420 -17.61 3.16 -10.29
N SER A 421 -16.85 3.19 -9.21
CA SER A 421 -15.94 4.28 -8.85
C SER A 421 -14.54 3.75 -8.65
N VAL A 422 -13.58 4.65 -8.51
CA VAL A 422 -12.25 4.28 -8.04
C VAL A 422 -12.41 3.62 -6.67
N CYS A 423 -12.12 2.32 -6.58
CA CYS A 423 -12.22 1.60 -5.33
C CYS A 423 -10.94 1.77 -4.50
N GLN A 424 -11.10 1.77 -3.19
CA GLN A 424 -9.97 1.76 -2.28
C GLN A 424 -9.43 0.33 -2.15
N TYR A 425 -8.73 -0.13 -3.18
CA TYR A 425 -7.99 -1.39 -3.17
C TYR A 425 -6.52 -1.08 -2.90
N LEU A 426 -5.99 -1.65 -1.82
CA LEU A 426 -4.60 -1.49 -1.41
C LEU A 426 -3.91 -2.86 -1.38
N PHE A 427 -2.67 -2.89 -1.87
CA PHE A 427 -1.85 -4.09 -1.91
C PHE A 427 -0.39 -3.76 -1.57
N THR A 428 0.33 -4.70 -0.95
CA THR A 428 1.75 -4.53 -0.62
C THR A 428 2.62 -4.36 -1.87
N ARG A 429 3.16 -3.16 -2.03
CA ARG A 429 3.92 -2.77 -3.24
C ARG A 429 5.23 -3.54 -3.41
N SER A 430 5.87 -3.91 -2.31
CA SER A 430 7.15 -4.63 -2.31
C SER A 430 7.00 -6.15 -2.31
N ALA A 431 5.80 -6.69 -2.16
CA ALA A 431 5.52 -8.10 -1.90
C ALA A 431 6.17 -8.64 -0.60
N ILE A 432 6.58 -7.78 0.31
CA ILE A 432 7.02 -8.17 1.64
C ILE A 432 5.78 -8.48 2.48
N LEU A 433 5.67 -9.73 2.94
CA LEU A 433 4.52 -10.20 3.70
C LEU A 433 4.50 -9.65 5.13
N GLY A 434 3.30 -9.60 5.73
CA GLY A 434 3.03 -9.04 7.05
C GLY A 434 2.55 -7.59 7.03
N TRP A 435 2.27 -7.05 5.85
CA TRP A 435 1.76 -5.70 5.68
C TRP A 435 0.23 -5.61 5.78
N GLY A 436 -0.50 -6.59 5.22
CA GLY A 436 -1.94 -6.48 4.97
C GLY A 436 -2.78 -6.29 6.23
N MET A 437 -2.59 -7.14 7.25
CA MET A 437 -3.39 -7.07 8.48
C MET A 437 -3.18 -5.75 9.23
N PRO A 438 -1.96 -5.30 9.54
CA PRO A 438 -1.76 -4.00 10.19
C PRO A 438 -2.15 -2.82 9.30
N ALA A 439 -1.92 -2.88 7.98
CA ALA A 439 -2.35 -1.85 7.06
C ALA A 439 -3.89 -1.68 7.05
N ALA A 440 -4.65 -2.76 7.19
CA ALA A 440 -6.11 -2.69 7.30
C ALA A 440 -6.55 -1.93 8.57
N VAL A 441 -5.88 -2.15 9.70
CA VAL A 441 -6.11 -1.39 10.93
C VAL A 441 -5.79 0.08 10.72
N GLY A 442 -4.63 0.39 10.14
CA GLY A 442 -4.21 1.74 9.82
C GLY A 442 -5.15 2.44 8.83
N THR A 443 -5.64 1.72 7.83
CA THR A 443 -6.62 2.23 6.85
C THR A 443 -7.93 2.61 7.54
N SER A 444 -8.46 1.75 8.42
CA SER A 444 -9.67 2.06 9.18
C SER A 444 -9.49 3.33 10.03
N LEU A 445 -8.36 3.46 10.74
CA LEU A 445 -8.01 4.70 11.47
C LEU A 445 -7.93 5.91 10.55
N GLY A 446 -7.27 5.77 9.40
CA GLY A 446 -7.09 6.84 8.41
C GLY A 446 -8.42 7.37 7.83
N LEU A 447 -9.43 6.50 7.78
CA LEU A 447 -10.78 6.79 7.31
C LEU A 447 -11.77 7.08 8.45
N GLY A 448 -11.28 7.36 9.66
CA GLY A 448 -12.11 7.74 10.81
C GLY A 448 -12.95 6.60 11.40
N GLY A 449 -12.43 5.37 11.40
CA GLY A 449 -13.12 4.19 11.92
C GLY A 449 -14.11 3.56 10.93
N THR A 450 -13.94 3.78 9.65
CA THR A 450 -14.76 3.16 8.60
C THR A 450 -14.48 1.65 8.52
N PRO A 451 -15.49 0.79 8.24
CA PRO A 451 -15.28 -0.63 7.98
C PRO A 451 -14.27 -0.89 6.86
N VAL A 452 -13.37 -1.85 7.10
CA VAL A 452 -12.33 -2.28 6.15
C VAL A 452 -12.32 -3.81 6.11
N VAL A 453 -12.08 -4.39 4.94
CA VAL A 453 -11.86 -5.82 4.80
C VAL A 453 -10.41 -6.10 4.41
N CYS A 454 -9.74 -6.93 5.20
CA CYS A 454 -8.43 -7.46 4.90
C CYS A 454 -8.57 -8.88 4.35
N VAL A 455 -8.19 -9.09 3.09
CA VAL A 455 -8.08 -10.43 2.48
C VAL A 455 -6.63 -10.86 2.59
N VAL A 456 -6.36 -11.91 3.35
CA VAL A 456 -4.99 -12.34 3.67
C VAL A 456 -4.84 -13.85 3.52
N GLY A 457 -3.71 -14.31 3.01
CA GLY A 457 -3.38 -15.75 2.98
C GLY A 457 -3.01 -16.26 4.38
N ASP A 458 -3.21 -17.55 4.65
CA ASP A 458 -2.88 -18.20 5.92
C ASP A 458 -1.42 -17.98 6.33
N GLY A 459 -0.48 -18.20 5.42
CA GLY A 459 0.93 -17.93 5.65
C GLY A 459 1.24 -16.45 5.86
N SER A 460 0.61 -15.56 5.09
CA SER A 460 0.79 -14.10 5.23
C SER A 460 0.28 -13.60 6.59
N ALA A 461 -0.85 -14.12 7.07
CA ALA A 461 -1.44 -13.76 8.35
C ALA A 461 -0.50 -14.02 9.53
N MET A 462 0.39 -15.02 9.41
CA MET A 462 1.34 -15.38 10.49
C MET A 462 2.56 -14.47 10.58
N TYR A 463 2.74 -13.52 9.65
CA TYR A 463 3.81 -12.51 9.76
C TYR A 463 3.45 -11.38 10.74
N SER A 464 2.17 -11.07 10.90
CA SER A 464 1.71 -9.92 11.71
C SER A 464 0.38 -10.18 12.45
N PRO A 465 0.19 -11.35 13.10
CA PRO A 465 -1.08 -11.65 13.77
C PRO A 465 -1.37 -10.70 14.95
N GLN A 466 -0.35 -10.00 15.46
CA GLN A 466 -0.47 -9.00 16.52
C GLN A 466 -1.38 -7.83 16.12
N ALA A 467 -1.59 -7.59 14.83
CA ALA A 467 -2.52 -6.58 14.34
C ALA A 467 -3.97 -6.85 14.78
N LEU A 468 -4.34 -8.12 15.01
CA LEU A 468 -5.63 -8.50 15.58
C LEU A 468 -5.84 -7.85 16.96
N TRP A 469 -4.81 -7.89 17.81
CA TRP A 469 -4.87 -7.28 19.13
C TRP A 469 -5.09 -5.77 19.05
N THR A 470 -4.35 -5.07 18.19
CA THR A 470 -4.52 -3.61 18.03
C THR A 470 -5.92 -3.28 17.49
N ALA A 471 -6.45 -4.07 16.53
CA ALA A 471 -7.82 -3.89 16.04
C ALA A 471 -8.86 -4.03 17.16
N ALA A 472 -8.67 -5.03 18.06
CA ALA A 472 -9.54 -5.23 19.22
C ALA A 472 -9.43 -4.10 20.24
N HIS A 473 -8.20 -3.69 20.55
CA HIS A 473 -7.91 -2.62 21.51
C HIS A 473 -8.53 -1.29 21.09
N GLU A 474 -8.34 -0.91 19.82
CA GLU A 474 -8.89 0.31 19.23
C GLU A 474 -10.37 0.17 18.79
N ARG A 475 -10.96 -1.02 18.92
CA ARG A 475 -12.35 -1.33 18.51
C ARG A 475 -12.66 -0.94 17.07
N LEU A 476 -11.71 -1.19 16.17
CA LEU A 476 -11.84 -0.83 14.76
C LEU A 476 -12.62 -1.88 13.97
N PRO A 477 -13.55 -1.49 13.10
CA PRO A 477 -14.40 -2.42 12.35
C PRO A 477 -13.63 -3.04 11.17
N VAL A 478 -12.62 -3.85 11.46
CA VAL A 478 -11.84 -4.58 10.47
C VAL A 478 -12.29 -6.03 10.42
N THR A 479 -12.73 -6.50 9.25
CA THR A 479 -13.02 -7.91 9.00
C THR A 479 -11.79 -8.54 8.33
N PHE A 480 -11.11 -9.44 9.05
CA PHE A 480 -9.98 -10.19 8.52
C PHE A 480 -10.47 -11.48 7.87
N VAL A 481 -10.35 -11.60 6.55
CA VAL A 481 -10.73 -12.77 5.77
C VAL A 481 -9.48 -13.57 5.44
N VAL A 482 -9.28 -14.69 6.14
CA VAL A 482 -8.12 -15.57 5.95
C VAL A 482 -8.43 -16.61 4.89
N MET A 483 -7.73 -16.56 3.77
CA MET A 483 -7.77 -17.54 2.69
C MET A 483 -6.83 -18.71 3.05
N ASN A 484 -7.37 -19.76 3.67
CA ASN A 484 -6.58 -20.83 4.25
C ASN A 484 -6.55 -22.07 3.35
N ASN A 485 -5.40 -22.33 2.74
CA ASN A 485 -5.13 -23.56 1.98
C ASN A 485 -4.05 -24.46 2.64
N CYS A 486 -3.57 -24.10 3.83
CA CYS A 486 -2.53 -24.79 4.59
C CYS A 486 -1.21 -24.99 3.83
N GLU A 487 -0.89 -24.11 2.88
CA GLU A 487 0.35 -24.23 2.09
C GLU A 487 0.79 -22.90 1.46
N TYR A 488 2.07 -22.81 1.14
CA TYR A 488 2.58 -21.75 0.26
C TYR A 488 2.27 -22.09 -1.22
N ASN A 489 0.99 -22.12 -1.56
CA ASN A 489 0.48 -22.56 -2.86
C ASN A 489 1.10 -21.80 -4.04
N ILE A 490 1.32 -20.48 -3.88
CA ILE A 490 1.96 -19.67 -4.93
C ILE A 490 3.38 -20.18 -5.25
N LEU A 491 4.15 -20.62 -4.27
CA LEU A 491 5.50 -21.16 -4.45
C LEU A 491 5.44 -22.54 -5.14
N LYS A 492 4.51 -23.39 -4.73
CA LYS A 492 4.31 -24.70 -5.35
C LYS A 492 3.95 -24.54 -6.83
N ASN A 493 3.03 -23.64 -7.16
CA ASN A 493 2.64 -23.37 -8.55
C ASN A 493 3.78 -22.79 -9.38
N TYR A 494 4.59 -21.92 -8.76
CA TYR A 494 5.79 -21.39 -9.38
C TYR A 494 6.80 -22.49 -9.71
N THR A 495 7.01 -23.42 -8.76
CA THR A 495 7.88 -24.57 -8.90
C THR A 495 7.37 -25.54 -9.97
N ARG A 496 6.05 -25.85 -9.98
CA ARG A 496 5.42 -26.70 -11.01
C ARG A 496 5.60 -26.14 -12.43
N ALA A 497 5.61 -24.81 -12.58
CA ALA A 497 5.84 -24.15 -13.87
C ALA A 497 7.29 -24.27 -14.37
N GLN A 498 8.24 -24.75 -13.53
CA GLN A 498 9.64 -24.98 -13.89
C GLN A 498 9.86 -26.47 -14.19
N ALA A 499 9.56 -26.90 -15.40
CA ALA A 499 9.59 -28.32 -15.79
C ALA A 499 10.95 -29.01 -15.53
N HIS A 500 12.05 -28.24 -15.40
CA HIS A 500 13.40 -28.77 -15.12
C HIS A 500 13.69 -28.92 -13.61
N PHE A 501 12.77 -28.54 -12.74
CA PHE A 501 12.95 -28.71 -11.29
C PHE A 501 12.56 -30.13 -10.86
N HIS A 502 13.44 -30.79 -10.10
CA HIS A 502 13.15 -32.11 -9.53
C HIS A 502 11.87 -32.11 -8.67
N SER A 503 11.59 -31.02 -7.96
CA SER A 503 10.35 -30.86 -7.19
C SER A 503 9.11 -30.86 -8.08
N ALA A 504 9.19 -30.35 -9.32
CA ALA A 504 8.08 -30.37 -10.26
C ALA A 504 7.83 -31.81 -10.78
N GLU A 505 8.89 -32.56 -11.07
CA GLU A 505 8.80 -33.96 -11.51
C GLU A 505 8.24 -34.89 -10.42
N THR A 506 8.70 -34.71 -9.17
CA THR A 506 8.36 -35.60 -8.04
C THR A 506 7.14 -35.16 -7.26
N ASN A 507 6.61 -33.97 -7.53
CA ASN A 507 5.56 -33.29 -6.75
C ASN A 507 5.88 -33.19 -5.25
N ARG A 508 7.18 -33.12 -4.90
CA ARG A 508 7.68 -33.00 -3.52
C ARG A 508 8.20 -31.58 -3.27
N PHE A 509 7.51 -30.83 -2.42
CA PHE A 509 7.81 -29.45 -2.12
C PHE A 509 8.29 -29.32 -0.67
N ILE A 510 9.56 -28.95 -0.47
CA ILE A 510 10.17 -28.86 0.87
C ILE A 510 9.87 -27.48 1.45
N GLY A 511 9.33 -27.44 2.68
CA GLY A 511 9.06 -26.21 3.43
C GLY A 511 7.91 -25.37 2.88
N MET A 512 7.00 -25.98 2.11
CA MET A 512 5.87 -25.28 1.49
C MET A 512 4.50 -25.71 2.04
N ASP A 513 4.47 -26.63 3.00
CA ASP A 513 3.25 -27.04 3.69
C ASP A 513 3.17 -26.35 5.06
N ILE A 514 1.96 -25.90 5.43
CA ILE A 514 1.66 -25.28 6.74
C ILE A 514 0.74 -26.25 7.49
N THR A 515 1.24 -27.47 7.68
CA THR A 515 0.56 -28.58 8.34
C THR A 515 1.46 -29.18 9.42
N ASP A 516 0.88 -29.99 10.29
CA ASP A 516 1.58 -30.76 11.34
C ASP A 516 2.43 -29.91 12.31
N PRO A 517 1.81 -28.92 13.05
CA PRO A 517 0.37 -28.71 13.17
C PRO A 517 -0.18 -27.69 12.16
N THR A 518 -1.47 -27.78 11.84
CA THR A 518 -2.20 -26.69 11.17
C THR A 518 -2.43 -25.53 12.13
N ILE A 519 -2.52 -24.31 11.59
CA ILE A 519 -2.82 -23.10 12.38
C ILE A 519 -4.31 -23.10 12.71
N ASP A 520 -4.65 -22.98 14.01
CA ASP A 520 -6.02 -22.77 14.46
C ASP A 520 -6.34 -21.29 14.55
N PHE A 521 -6.87 -20.72 13.47
CA PHE A 521 -7.24 -19.30 13.39
C PHE A 521 -8.38 -18.92 14.33
N MET A 522 -9.23 -19.88 14.74
CA MET A 522 -10.29 -19.63 15.74
C MET A 522 -9.69 -19.35 17.11
N SER A 523 -8.78 -20.23 17.56
CA SER A 523 -8.04 -20.04 18.82
C SER A 523 -7.14 -18.81 18.78
N LEU A 524 -6.49 -18.56 17.64
CA LEU A 524 -5.64 -17.37 17.44
C LEU A 524 -6.44 -16.08 17.60
N ALA A 525 -7.57 -15.94 16.93
CA ALA A 525 -8.45 -14.77 17.04
C ALA A 525 -8.98 -14.60 18.46
N ALA A 526 -9.44 -15.69 19.09
CA ALA A 526 -9.93 -15.68 20.46
C ALA A 526 -8.88 -15.20 21.46
N SER A 527 -7.59 -15.58 21.28
CA SER A 527 -6.48 -15.14 22.14
C SER A 527 -6.22 -13.63 22.07
N TYR A 528 -6.60 -12.98 20.97
CA TYR A 528 -6.54 -11.52 20.78
C TYR A 528 -7.88 -10.80 21.06
N GLY A 529 -8.90 -11.54 21.50
CA GLY A 529 -10.20 -10.98 21.87
C GLY A 529 -11.15 -10.73 20.69
N LEU A 530 -10.93 -11.34 19.52
CA LEU A 530 -11.80 -11.21 18.36
C LEU A 530 -12.75 -12.42 18.25
N PRO A 531 -14.02 -12.19 17.89
CA PRO A 531 -14.89 -13.25 17.40
C PRO A 531 -14.37 -13.76 16.05
N ALA A 532 -14.47 -15.07 15.84
CA ALA A 532 -14.05 -15.70 14.61
C ALA A 532 -15.07 -16.71 14.09
N HIS A 533 -15.09 -16.92 12.78
CA HIS A 533 -15.96 -17.89 12.12
C HIS A 533 -15.21 -18.62 11.02
N ARG A 534 -15.31 -19.97 11.00
CA ARG A 534 -14.72 -20.82 9.95
C ARG A 534 -15.78 -21.19 8.93
N VAL A 535 -15.50 -20.97 7.66
CA VAL A 535 -16.34 -21.31 6.51
C VAL A 535 -15.72 -22.44 5.73
N THR A 536 -16.43 -23.52 5.56
CA THR A 536 -16.02 -24.71 4.81
C THR A 536 -16.77 -24.88 3.49
N GLU A 537 -17.94 -24.26 3.36
CA GLU A 537 -18.78 -24.35 2.18
C GLU A 537 -18.83 -23.00 1.45
N ALA A 538 -18.62 -23.01 0.15
CA ALA A 538 -18.56 -21.78 -0.66
C ALA A 538 -19.82 -20.93 -0.59
N ARG A 539 -20.99 -21.55 -0.42
CA ARG A 539 -22.31 -20.87 -0.33
C ARG A 539 -22.47 -20.00 0.92
N ASP A 540 -21.71 -20.30 1.99
CA ASP A 540 -21.81 -19.60 3.25
C ASP A 540 -20.86 -18.38 3.33
N ILE A 541 -19.91 -18.25 2.40
CA ILE A 541 -18.89 -17.21 2.41
C ILE A 541 -19.50 -15.81 2.45
N MET A 542 -20.41 -15.52 1.51
CA MET A 542 -21.02 -14.20 1.41
C MET A 542 -21.71 -13.81 2.73
N THR A 543 -22.54 -14.69 3.29
CA THR A 543 -23.25 -14.46 4.54
C THR A 543 -22.32 -14.26 5.73
N ALA A 544 -21.24 -15.05 5.81
CA ALA A 544 -20.25 -14.95 6.89
C ALA A 544 -19.49 -13.62 6.85
N VAL A 545 -19.03 -13.21 5.67
CA VAL A 545 -18.31 -11.95 5.48
C VAL A 545 -19.23 -10.74 5.70
N GLU A 546 -20.44 -10.75 5.15
CA GLU A 546 -21.46 -9.69 5.40
C GLU A 546 -21.77 -9.53 6.90
N LYS A 547 -21.90 -10.65 7.61
CA LYS A 547 -22.10 -10.64 9.06
C LYS A 547 -20.91 -10.02 9.79
N GLY A 548 -19.70 -10.37 9.37
CA GLY A 548 -18.46 -9.78 9.90
C GLY A 548 -18.45 -8.26 9.74
N ILE A 549 -18.68 -7.78 8.52
CA ILE A 549 -18.72 -6.36 8.19
C ILE A 549 -19.83 -5.63 8.97
N SER A 550 -21.03 -6.21 8.99
CA SER A 550 -22.21 -5.60 9.64
C SER A 550 -22.09 -5.55 11.17
N SER A 551 -21.18 -6.34 11.76
CA SER A 551 -20.93 -6.30 13.21
C SER A 551 -20.36 -4.95 13.66
N ALA A 552 -19.76 -4.19 12.76
CA ALA A 552 -19.02 -2.95 13.03
C ALA A 552 -17.97 -3.10 14.17
N MET A 553 -17.45 -4.31 14.32
CA MET A 553 -16.43 -4.69 15.31
C MET A 553 -15.32 -5.51 14.63
N PRO A 554 -14.09 -5.54 15.18
CA PRO A 554 -13.03 -6.37 14.62
C PRO A 554 -13.41 -7.85 14.72
N ASN A 555 -13.20 -8.59 13.64
CA ASN A 555 -13.56 -10.01 13.57
C ASN A 555 -12.70 -10.73 12.53
N LEU A 556 -12.69 -12.08 12.58
CA LEU A 556 -11.97 -12.93 11.66
C LEU A 556 -12.91 -13.95 11.01
N VAL A 557 -12.83 -14.05 9.68
CA VAL A 557 -13.52 -15.09 8.90
C VAL A 557 -12.45 -15.95 8.21
N GLU A 558 -12.34 -17.21 8.59
CA GLU A 558 -11.46 -18.17 7.92
C GLU A 558 -12.23 -18.90 6.83
N ILE A 559 -11.73 -18.86 5.61
CA ILE A 559 -12.28 -19.59 4.46
C ILE A 559 -11.31 -20.73 4.14
N VAL A 560 -11.79 -21.97 4.30
CA VAL A 560 -11.01 -23.17 3.98
C VAL A 560 -11.01 -23.40 2.47
N LEU A 561 -9.83 -23.44 1.88
CA LEU A 561 -9.65 -23.58 0.42
C LEU A 561 -9.11 -24.95 0.02
N SER A 562 -9.32 -25.29 -1.23
CA SER A 562 -8.70 -26.46 -1.84
C SER A 562 -7.18 -26.30 -1.95
N ASN A 563 -6.47 -27.39 -1.68
CA ASN A 563 -5.04 -27.53 -1.95
C ASN A 563 -4.89 -28.00 -3.40
N GLY A 564 -4.04 -27.38 -4.18
CA GLY A 564 -3.80 -27.85 -5.54
C GLY A 564 -3.35 -26.77 -6.52
N PRO A 565 -3.16 -27.13 -7.81
CA PRO A 565 -2.78 -26.17 -8.84
C PRO A 565 -3.82 -25.07 -8.94
N LEU A 566 -3.37 -23.82 -9.00
CA LEU A 566 -4.24 -22.70 -9.38
C LEU A 566 -4.63 -22.90 -10.84
N ASN A 567 -5.90 -23.23 -11.08
CA ASN A 567 -6.47 -23.16 -12.42
C ASN A 567 -6.67 -21.67 -12.74
N THR A 568 -5.66 -21.08 -13.38
CA THR A 568 -5.67 -19.68 -13.86
C THR A 568 -6.62 -19.51 -15.04
#